data_4047fdb4de20d7c865fd63a0c9b0593d
#
_entry.id   4047fdb4de20d7c865fd63a0c9b0593d
#
_cell.length_a   1.000
_cell.length_b   1.000
_cell.length_c   1.000
_cell.angle_alpha   90.00
_cell.angle_beta   90.00
_cell.angle_gamma   90.00
#
_symmetry.space_group_name_H-M   'P 1'
#
loop_
_entity.id
_entity.type
_entity.pdbx_description
1 polymer ?
#
loop_
_entity_poly.entity_id
_entity_poly.type
_entity_poly.pdbx_seq_one_letter_code
_entity_poly.pdbx_strand_id
1 'polypeptide(L)'
;GGNPTMTVLNTAARLRSQYPDVHFQFYSSDAIDVLERLEHGSIDFSIFLEPIDISEYNYISLPESSRWGVLMPSDCELAENDFIEKKDILKIPLIFHRRAGLQQLISHWADTDIENFNIAATYNVVNGSPTKFIKSGLGFYLTTEDLLPTVLEQDVCFRPLNPPLEIHYALIWKRTVFQSKAAEVFLQELKQSTT
;
A
#
# COMPACT_ATOMS: atom_id res chain seq x y z
N GLY A 1 -8.97 -7.50 -6.65
CA GLY A 1 -8.38 -6.36 -5.97
C GLY A 1 -8.48 -5.10 -6.82
N GLY A 2 -8.57 -3.97 -6.20
CA GLY A 2 -8.67 -2.67 -6.86
C GLY A 2 -7.71 -1.67 -6.22
N ASN A 3 -7.43 -0.57 -6.94
CA ASN A 3 -6.61 0.50 -6.38
C ASN A 3 -7.48 1.38 -5.46
N PRO A 4 -7.19 1.50 -4.17
CA PRO A 4 -7.99 2.26 -3.19
C PRO A 4 -8.10 3.75 -3.56
N THR A 5 -7.14 4.26 -4.33
CA THR A 5 -7.18 5.63 -4.84
C THR A 5 -8.39 5.86 -5.75
N MET A 6 -8.88 4.85 -6.46
CA MET A 6 -10.02 5.01 -7.38
C MET A 6 -11.33 5.32 -6.64
N THR A 7 -11.60 4.68 -5.50
CA THR A 7 -12.78 5.02 -4.68
C THR A 7 -12.72 6.46 -4.19
N VAL A 8 -11.55 6.92 -3.75
CA VAL A 8 -11.33 8.31 -3.32
C VAL A 8 -11.46 9.28 -4.49
N LEU A 9 -10.87 8.98 -5.66
CA LEU A 9 -10.95 9.83 -6.85
C LEU A 9 -12.38 9.92 -7.40
N ASN A 10 -13.11 8.81 -7.44
CA ASN A 10 -14.51 8.80 -7.88
C ASN A 10 -15.39 9.63 -6.95
N THR A 11 -15.16 9.55 -5.64
CA THR A 11 -15.87 10.38 -4.66
C THR A 11 -15.53 11.86 -4.84
N ALA A 12 -14.25 12.20 -5.04
CA ALA A 12 -13.82 13.57 -5.31
C ALA A 12 -14.44 14.12 -6.62
N ALA A 13 -14.51 13.30 -7.68
CA ALA A 13 -15.12 13.70 -8.94
C ALA A 13 -16.63 13.97 -8.81
N ARG A 14 -17.36 13.11 -8.08
CA ARG A 14 -18.79 13.35 -7.78
C ARG A 14 -18.99 14.64 -7.00
N LEU A 15 -18.20 14.85 -5.95
CA LEU A 15 -18.29 16.05 -5.14
C LEU A 15 -17.99 17.30 -5.97
N ARG A 16 -16.97 17.26 -6.82
CA ARG A 16 -16.58 18.36 -7.71
C ARG A 16 -17.69 18.72 -8.70
N SER A 17 -18.46 17.75 -9.16
CA SER A 17 -19.60 18.00 -10.06
C SER A 17 -20.75 18.74 -9.37
N GLN A 18 -20.93 18.54 -8.06
CA GLN A 18 -21.97 19.20 -7.26
C GLN A 18 -21.49 20.56 -6.71
N TYR A 19 -20.22 20.67 -6.39
CA TYR A 19 -19.59 21.85 -5.80
C TYR A 19 -18.36 22.27 -6.62
N PRO A 20 -18.55 23.02 -7.72
CA PRO A 20 -17.47 23.36 -8.66
C PRO A 20 -16.31 24.16 -8.07
N ASP A 21 -16.50 24.82 -6.95
CA ASP A 21 -15.47 25.62 -6.27
C ASP A 21 -14.61 24.80 -5.29
N VAL A 22 -14.93 23.53 -5.05
CA VAL A 22 -14.10 22.66 -4.21
C VAL A 22 -12.85 22.24 -5.00
N HIS A 23 -11.70 22.43 -4.40
CA HIS A 23 -10.41 22.02 -4.94
C HIS A 23 -9.84 20.87 -4.13
N PHE A 24 -9.33 19.85 -4.81
CA PHE A 24 -8.64 18.71 -4.19
C PHE A 24 -7.14 18.80 -4.45
N GLN A 25 -6.35 18.58 -3.42
CA GLN A 25 -4.90 18.46 -3.53
C GLN A 25 -4.50 17.03 -3.14
N PHE A 26 -3.86 16.31 -4.06
CA PHE A 26 -3.38 14.96 -3.83
C PHE A 26 -1.88 15.02 -3.54
N TYR A 27 -1.50 14.42 -2.44
CA TYR A 27 -0.13 14.37 -1.96
C TYR A 27 0.30 12.94 -1.78
N SER A 28 1.52 12.60 -2.17
CA SER A 28 2.08 11.27 -2.02
C SER A 28 3.44 11.36 -1.34
N SER A 29 3.57 10.67 -0.23
CA SER A 29 4.81 10.61 0.54
C SER A 29 4.89 9.33 1.36
N ASP A 30 5.93 9.20 2.18
CA ASP A 30 6.05 8.09 3.10
C ASP A 30 5.10 8.23 4.32
N ALA A 31 4.92 7.12 5.04
CA ALA A 31 3.99 7.06 6.15
C ALA A 31 4.32 8.04 7.29
N ILE A 32 5.60 8.33 7.53
CA ILE A 32 6.03 9.23 8.62
C ILE A 32 5.63 10.66 8.27
N ASP A 33 6.00 11.15 7.09
CA ASP A 33 5.66 12.50 6.64
C ASP A 33 4.15 12.70 6.53
N VAL A 34 3.43 11.69 6.05
CA VAL A 34 1.95 11.75 5.95
C VAL A 34 1.30 11.84 7.34
N LEU A 35 1.75 11.05 8.32
CA LEU A 35 1.23 11.14 9.69
C LEU A 35 1.53 12.49 10.33
N GLU A 36 2.75 13.03 10.18
CA GLU A 36 3.09 14.37 10.65
C GLU A 36 2.17 15.44 10.05
N ARG A 37 1.85 15.33 8.77
CA ARG A 37 0.92 16.27 8.09
C ARG A 37 -0.50 16.16 8.58
N LEU A 38 -0.99 14.95 8.86
CA LEU A 38 -2.28 14.72 9.49
C LEU A 38 -2.31 15.33 10.90
N GLU A 39 -1.24 15.15 11.69
CA GLU A 39 -1.10 15.74 13.02
C GLU A 39 -1.21 17.25 13.02
N HIS A 40 -0.56 17.90 12.04
CA HIS A 40 -0.56 19.37 11.91
C HIS A 40 -1.77 19.90 11.13
N GLY A 41 -2.68 19.06 10.66
CA GLY A 41 -3.83 19.47 9.86
C GLY A 41 -3.45 20.05 8.48
N SER A 42 -2.25 19.73 7.97
CA SER A 42 -1.79 20.15 6.65
C SER A 42 -2.41 19.31 5.52
N ILE A 43 -2.93 18.14 5.85
CA ILE A 43 -3.78 17.31 5.00
C ILE A 43 -5.02 16.86 5.80
N ASP A 44 -6.15 16.73 5.13
CA ASP A 44 -7.40 16.32 5.78
C ASP A 44 -7.48 14.80 5.97
N PHE A 45 -7.03 14.03 4.97
CA PHE A 45 -7.18 12.59 4.90
C PHE A 45 -5.94 11.91 4.36
N SER A 46 -5.78 10.64 4.71
CA SER A 46 -4.80 9.78 4.04
C SER A 46 -5.30 8.35 3.88
N ILE A 47 -4.86 7.69 2.81
CA ILE A 47 -5.06 6.26 2.60
C ILE A 47 -3.87 5.53 3.20
N PHE A 48 -4.14 4.58 4.07
CA PHE A 48 -3.13 3.73 4.69
C PHE A 48 -3.39 2.26 4.43
N LEU A 49 -2.28 1.51 4.27
CA LEU A 49 -2.32 0.06 4.32
C LEU A 49 -2.44 -0.40 5.78
N GLU A 50 -3.38 -1.29 6.05
CA GLU A 50 -3.46 -1.97 7.34
C GLU A 50 -2.31 -3.01 7.49
N PRO A 51 -1.83 -3.33 8.69
CA PRO A 51 -2.26 -2.77 9.97
C PRO A 51 -1.66 -1.38 10.25
N ILE A 52 -2.44 -0.53 10.89
CA ILE A 52 -2.01 0.78 11.39
C ILE A 52 -2.54 0.97 12.80
N ASP A 53 -1.77 1.62 13.67
CA ASP A 53 -2.29 2.12 14.95
C ASP A 53 -3.20 3.31 14.68
N ILE A 54 -4.50 3.09 14.88
CA ILE A 54 -5.57 4.07 14.65
C ILE A 54 -6.10 4.67 15.95
N SER A 55 -5.41 4.48 17.08
CA SER A 55 -5.88 4.96 18.40
C SER A 55 -6.23 6.45 18.42
N GLU A 56 -5.51 7.26 17.65
CA GLU A 56 -5.70 8.70 17.52
C GLU A 56 -6.46 9.16 16.28
N TYR A 57 -6.85 8.22 15.42
CA TYR A 57 -7.51 8.50 14.15
C TYR A 57 -8.95 7.98 14.12
N ASN A 58 -9.79 8.67 13.37
CA ASN A 58 -11.00 8.09 12.82
C ASN A 58 -10.63 7.40 11.50
N TYR A 59 -11.42 6.43 11.07
CA TYR A 59 -11.18 5.75 9.81
C TYR A 59 -12.46 5.27 9.13
N ILE A 60 -12.33 5.02 7.84
CA ILE A 60 -13.29 4.29 7.01
C ILE A 60 -12.50 3.21 6.29
N SER A 61 -12.88 1.93 6.46
CA SER A 61 -12.32 0.85 5.65
C SER A 61 -12.75 1.02 4.21
N LEU A 62 -11.80 0.93 3.29
CA LEU A 62 -12.07 1.00 1.85
C LEU A 62 -12.40 -0.41 1.33
N PRO A 63 -13.24 -0.53 0.29
CA PRO A 63 -13.67 -1.84 -0.21
C PRO A 63 -12.58 -2.61 -0.96
N GLU A 64 -11.51 -1.93 -1.35
CA GLU A 64 -10.42 -2.53 -2.08
C GLU A 64 -9.50 -3.32 -1.16
N SER A 65 -8.98 -4.40 -1.70
CA SER A 65 -7.88 -5.18 -1.12
C SER A 65 -6.83 -5.47 -2.18
N SER A 66 -5.62 -5.79 -1.76
CA SER A 66 -4.55 -6.20 -2.65
C SER A 66 -3.82 -7.41 -2.07
N ARG A 67 -3.21 -8.21 -2.94
CA ARG A 67 -2.46 -9.40 -2.54
C ARG A 67 -0.98 -9.06 -2.43
N TRP A 68 -0.36 -9.58 -1.38
CA TRP A 68 1.09 -9.62 -1.28
C TRP A 68 1.69 -10.62 -2.24
N GLY A 69 2.86 -10.29 -2.76
CA GLY A 69 3.63 -11.14 -3.63
C GLY A 69 5.04 -10.62 -3.86
N VAL A 70 5.75 -11.31 -4.71
CA VAL A 70 7.14 -11.00 -5.04
C VAL A 70 7.26 -10.65 -6.52
N LEU A 71 7.81 -9.48 -6.78
CA LEU A 71 8.27 -9.09 -8.12
C LEU A 71 9.70 -9.58 -8.30
N MET A 72 9.98 -10.21 -9.44
CA MET A 72 11.22 -10.91 -9.70
C MET A 72 11.58 -10.91 -11.20
N PRO A 73 12.82 -11.29 -11.58
CA PRO A 73 13.17 -11.55 -12.97
C PRO A 73 12.30 -12.69 -13.53
N SER A 74 11.81 -12.54 -14.77
CA SER A 74 10.96 -13.55 -15.41
C SER A 74 11.69 -14.83 -15.81
N ASP A 75 13.02 -14.78 -15.84
CA ASP A 75 13.92 -15.89 -16.20
C ASP A 75 14.50 -16.63 -14.98
N CYS A 76 14.09 -16.28 -13.74
CA CYS A 76 14.56 -16.99 -12.55
C CYS A 76 13.73 -18.26 -12.28
N GLU A 77 14.30 -19.23 -11.58
CA GLU A 77 13.66 -20.51 -11.23
C GLU A 77 12.31 -20.34 -10.53
N LEU A 78 12.19 -19.37 -9.62
CA LEU A 78 10.94 -19.11 -8.90
C LEU A 78 9.82 -18.55 -9.80
N ALA A 79 10.16 -17.96 -10.94
CA ALA A 79 9.18 -17.44 -11.89
C ALA A 79 8.40 -18.55 -12.61
N GLU A 80 8.88 -19.79 -12.59
CA GLU A 80 8.16 -20.97 -13.12
C GLU A 80 6.98 -21.38 -12.23
N ASN A 81 6.97 -20.99 -10.95
CA ASN A 81 5.90 -21.27 -10.03
C ASN A 81 4.73 -20.27 -10.20
N ASP A 82 3.51 -20.72 -9.90
CA ASP A 82 2.34 -19.83 -9.89
C ASP A 82 2.30 -18.90 -8.66
N PHE A 83 2.97 -19.29 -7.57
CA PHE A 83 3.01 -18.56 -6.28
C PHE A 83 4.32 -18.81 -5.53
N ILE A 84 4.58 -17.97 -4.53
CA ILE A 84 5.72 -18.06 -3.63
C ILE A 84 5.27 -18.64 -2.29
N GLU A 85 5.86 -19.75 -1.90
CA GLU A 85 5.59 -20.37 -0.61
C GLU A 85 6.47 -19.77 0.51
N LYS A 86 6.06 -20.01 1.77
CA LYS A 86 6.82 -19.55 2.95
C LYS A 86 8.29 -19.97 2.92
N LYS A 87 8.57 -21.21 2.50
CA LYS A 87 9.94 -21.73 2.41
C LYS A 87 10.80 -21.05 1.35
N ASP A 88 10.16 -20.50 0.30
CA ASP A 88 10.89 -19.88 -0.82
C ASP A 88 11.31 -18.46 -0.46
N ILE A 89 10.43 -17.72 0.23
CA ILE A 89 10.72 -16.33 0.63
C ILE A 89 11.91 -16.23 1.57
N LEU A 90 12.19 -17.27 2.37
CA LEU A 90 13.32 -17.30 3.31
C LEU A 90 14.68 -17.57 2.63
N LYS A 91 14.67 -18.04 1.38
CA LYS A 91 15.89 -18.42 0.64
C LYS A 91 16.38 -17.32 -0.29
N ILE A 92 15.56 -16.33 -0.57
CA ILE A 92 15.87 -15.28 -1.56
C ILE A 92 16.28 -13.98 -0.88
N PRO A 93 17.18 -13.19 -1.50
CA PRO A 93 17.51 -11.85 -1.01
C PRO A 93 16.31 -10.91 -1.27
N LEU A 94 15.70 -10.42 -0.19
CA LEU A 94 14.49 -9.60 -0.26
C LEU A 94 14.82 -8.10 -0.23
N ILE A 95 14.11 -7.36 -1.07
CA ILE A 95 13.94 -5.93 -0.93
C ILE A 95 12.60 -5.73 -0.24
N PHE A 96 12.63 -5.23 0.99
CA PHE A 96 11.51 -5.30 1.89
C PHE A 96 11.09 -3.91 2.39
N HIS A 97 9.80 -3.72 2.67
CA HIS A 97 9.32 -2.45 3.20
C HIS A 97 9.87 -2.19 4.61
N ARG A 98 10.34 -0.96 4.89
CA ARG A 98 10.94 -0.63 6.20
C ARG A 98 9.94 -0.43 7.35
N ARG A 99 8.62 -0.32 7.05
CA ARG A 99 7.59 -0.12 8.08
C ARG A 99 7.43 -1.37 8.94
N ALA A 100 7.66 -1.23 10.25
CA ALA A 100 7.68 -2.35 11.20
C ALA A 100 6.37 -3.16 11.20
N GLY A 101 5.19 -2.51 11.13
CA GLY A 101 3.91 -3.23 11.07
C GLY A 101 3.77 -4.14 9.85
N LEU A 102 4.29 -3.74 8.68
CA LEU A 102 4.30 -4.59 7.48
C LEU A 102 5.32 -5.72 7.60
N GLN A 103 6.47 -5.46 8.24
CA GLN A 103 7.46 -6.50 8.52
C GLN A 103 6.90 -7.55 9.47
N GLN A 104 6.20 -7.14 10.53
CA GLN A 104 5.52 -8.06 11.45
C GLN A 104 4.43 -8.88 10.75
N LEU A 105 3.65 -8.27 9.86
CA LEU A 105 2.63 -8.97 9.08
C LEU A 105 3.23 -10.12 8.26
N ILE A 106 4.34 -9.86 7.55
CA ILE A 106 5.03 -10.87 6.74
C ILE A 106 5.72 -11.92 7.63
N SER A 107 6.34 -11.51 8.73
CA SER A 107 6.94 -12.43 9.70
C SER A 107 5.90 -13.40 10.26
N HIS A 108 4.73 -12.88 10.63
CA HIS A 108 3.61 -13.71 11.09
C HIS A 108 3.09 -14.66 9.98
N TRP A 109 2.95 -14.16 8.74
CA TRP A 109 2.57 -14.99 7.61
C TRP A 109 3.57 -16.13 7.37
N ALA A 110 4.87 -15.85 7.48
CA ALA A 110 5.93 -16.83 7.26
C ALA A 110 6.21 -17.75 8.46
N ASP A 111 5.52 -17.56 9.60
CA ASP A 111 5.73 -18.26 10.88
C ASP A 111 7.19 -18.16 11.35
N THR A 112 7.82 -17.00 11.23
CA THR A 112 9.22 -16.79 11.61
C THR A 112 9.50 -15.34 12.00
N ASP A 113 10.62 -15.10 12.67
CA ASP A 113 11.08 -13.77 13.04
C ASP A 113 11.75 -13.05 11.87
N ILE A 114 11.74 -11.71 11.90
CA ILE A 114 12.27 -10.87 10.82
C ILE A 114 13.75 -11.11 10.56
N GLU A 115 14.52 -11.49 11.59
CA GLU A 115 15.95 -11.78 11.54
C GLU A 115 16.29 -13.00 10.69
N ASN A 116 15.32 -13.87 10.44
CA ASN A 116 15.50 -15.06 9.61
C ASN A 116 15.33 -14.80 8.11
N PHE A 117 14.86 -13.61 7.72
CA PHE A 117 14.80 -13.23 6.33
C PHE A 117 16.16 -12.72 5.83
N ASN A 118 16.50 -13.08 4.61
CA ASN A 118 17.66 -12.50 3.93
C ASN A 118 17.28 -11.14 3.33
N ILE A 119 17.34 -10.07 4.13
CA ILE A 119 16.98 -8.73 3.71
C ILE A 119 18.19 -8.06 3.06
N ALA A 120 18.18 -7.96 1.73
CA ALA A 120 19.20 -7.28 0.95
C ALA A 120 19.07 -5.75 1.01
N ALA A 121 17.85 -5.24 1.08
CA ALA A 121 17.58 -3.82 1.22
C ALA A 121 16.18 -3.57 1.81
N THR A 122 16.01 -2.40 2.42
CA THR A 122 14.69 -1.90 2.80
C THR A 122 14.32 -0.68 1.98
N TYR A 123 13.04 -0.53 1.67
CA TYR A 123 12.55 0.61 0.91
C TYR A 123 11.41 1.33 1.63
N ASN A 124 11.24 2.59 1.25
CA ASN A 124 10.13 3.44 1.66
C ASN A 124 9.75 4.37 0.50
N VAL A 125 9.94 3.90 -0.73
CA VAL A 125 9.83 4.73 -1.91
C VAL A 125 8.40 4.69 -2.43
N VAL A 126 7.75 5.84 -2.49
CA VAL A 126 6.39 6.00 -2.99
C VAL A 126 6.37 6.05 -4.53
N ASN A 127 7.39 6.63 -5.15
CA ASN A 127 7.51 6.84 -6.60
C ASN A 127 8.71 6.12 -7.23
N GLY A 128 9.21 5.05 -6.60
CA GLY A 128 10.26 4.22 -7.19
C GLY A 128 9.71 3.30 -8.26
N SER A 129 10.57 2.92 -9.19
CA SER A 129 10.25 1.82 -10.09
C SER A 129 10.76 0.52 -9.48
N PRO A 130 9.89 -0.38 -8.98
CA PRO A 130 10.31 -1.67 -8.44
C PRO A 130 11.14 -2.47 -9.46
N THR A 131 10.81 -2.35 -10.73
CA THR A 131 11.51 -2.98 -11.84
C THR A 131 13.00 -2.65 -11.87
N LYS A 132 13.39 -1.41 -11.54
CA LYS A 132 14.81 -1.02 -11.51
C LYS A 132 15.59 -1.75 -10.41
N PHE A 133 14.98 -2.02 -9.27
CA PHE A 133 15.60 -2.82 -8.21
C PHE A 133 15.83 -4.26 -8.68
N ILE A 134 14.85 -4.85 -9.36
CA ILE A 134 14.99 -6.20 -9.93
C ILE A 134 16.10 -6.24 -10.96
N LYS A 135 16.11 -5.32 -11.92
CA LYS A 135 17.14 -5.24 -12.98
C LYS A 135 18.55 -4.95 -12.45
N SER A 136 18.68 -4.36 -11.29
CA SER A 136 19.99 -4.16 -10.65
C SER A 136 20.59 -5.43 -10.07
N GLY A 137 19.81 -6.51 -9.98
CA GLY A 137 20.24 -7.76 -9.34
C GLY A 137 20.33 -7.68 -7.81
N LEU A 138 19.81 -6.62 -7.19
CA LEU A 138 19.90 -6.42 -5.75
C LEU A 138 19.11 -7.46 -4.95
N GLY A 139 18.00 -7.93 -5.51
CA GLY A 139 17.16 -8.92 -4.85
C GLY A 139 15.74 -8.98 -5.43
N PHE A 140 14.88 -9.66 -4.71
CA PHE A 140 13.48 -9.88 -5.03
C PHE A 140 12.61 -8.87 -4.28
N TYR A 141 11.69 -8.20 -4.97
CA TYR A 141 10.95 -7.09 -4.40
C TYR A 141 9.60 -7.56 -3.83
N LEU A 142 9.49 -7.60 -2.51
CA LEU A 142 8.27 -7.97 -1.80
C LEU A 142 7.33 -6.77 -1.73
N THR A 143 6.17 -6.88 -2.37
CA THR A 143 5.22 -5.78 -2.53
C THR A 143 3.78 -6.29 -2.68
N THR A 144 2.84 -5.38 -2.82
CA THR A 144 1.45 -5.68 -3.13
C THR A 144 1.14 -5.43 -4.61
N GLU A 145 0.18 -6.18 -5.14
CA GLU A 145 -0.17 -6.20 -6.57
C GLU A 145 -0.60 -4.82 -7.10
N ASP A 146 -1.30 -4.02 -6.28
CA ASP A 146 -1.81 -2.68 -6.64
C ASP A 146 -0.72 -1.61 -6.80
N LEU A 147 0.47 -1.86 -6.22
CA LEU A 147 1.62 -0.96 -6.34
C LEU A 147 2.47 -1.25 -7.59
N LEU A 148 2.10 -2.28 -8.36
CA LEU A 148 2.78 -2.60 -9.60
C LEU A 148 2.36 -1.66 -10.73
N PRO A 149 3.24 -1.41 -11.72
CA PRO A 149 2.86 -0.75 -12.96
C PRO A 149 1.72 -1.54 -13.65
N THR A 150 0.79 -0.83 -14.29
CA THR A 150 -0.31 -1.45 -15.05
C THR A 150 0.19 -2.44 -16.11
N VAL A 151 1.36 -2.18 -16.67
CA VAL A 151 2.05 -3.08 -17.61
C VAL A 151 3.44 -3.35 -17.04
N LEU A 152 3.69 -4.60 -16.69
CA LEU A 152 5.02 -5.05 -16.31
C LEU A 152 5.92 -5.15 -17.55
N GLU A 153 7.19 -4.83 -17.37
CA GLU A 153 8.20 -5.06 -18.39
C GLU A 153 8.37 -6.58 -18.64
N GLN A 154 8.72 -6.98 -19.85
CA GLN A 154 8.75 -8.40 -20.26
C GLN A 154 9.73 -9.26 -19.44
N ASP A 155 10.77 -8.64 -18.88
CA ASP A 155 11.83 -9.29 -18.12
C ASP A 155 11.56 -9.37 -16.62
N VAL A 156 10.37 -8.97 -16.18
CA VAL A 156 9.93 -9.10 -14.78
C VAL A 156 8.55 -9.74 -14.69
N CYS A 157 8.32 -10.49 -13.63
CA CYS A 157 7.03 -11.06 -13.33
C CYS A 157 6.70 -10.91 -11.83
N PHE A 158 5.42 -10.99 -11.52
CA PHE A 158 4.90 -10.99 -10.15
C PHE A 158 4.30 -12.35 -9.83
N ARG A 159 4.61 -12.87 -8.64
CA ARG A 159 3.99 -14.07 -8.10
C ARG A 159 3.39 -13.80 -6.73
N PRO A 160 2.10 -14.08 -6.52
CA PRO A 160 1.46 -13.89 -5.22
C PRO A 160 1.99 -14.89 -4.18
N LEU A 161 1.86 -14.53 -2.91
CA LEU A 161 2.18 -15.42 -1.80
C LEU A 161 1.17 -16.56 -1.66
N ASN A 162 1.63 -17.73 -1.20
CA ASN A 162 0.79 -18.87 -0.84
C ASN A 162 1.21 -19.44 0.53
N PRO A 163 0.30 -19.53 1.53
CA PRO A 163 -1.13 -19.15 1.46
C PRO A 163 -1.30 -17.64 1.14
N PRO A 164 -2.42 -17.27 0.52
CA PRO A 164 -2.67 -15.88 0.14
C PRO A 164 -2.61 -14.95 1.36
N LEU A 165 -1.91 -13.84 1.20
CA LEU A 165 -1.89 -12.75 2.17
C LEU A 165 -2.47 -11.50 1.51
N GLU A 166 -3.62 -11.08 2.00
CA GLU A 166 -4.28 -9.86 1.54
C GLU A 166 -3.97 -8.70 2.47
N ILE A 167 -3.96 -7.51 1.91
CA ILE A 167 -3.88 -6.25 2.65
C ILE A 167 -5.12 -5.41 2.34
N HIS A 168 -5.62 -4.74 3.35
CA HIS A 168 -6.76 -3.84 3.26
C HIS A 168 -6.30 -2.39 3.43
N TYR A 169 -7.18 -1.48 3.08
CA TYR A 169 -6.90 -0.05 3.10
C TYR A 169 -7.93 0.67 3.96
N ALA A 170 -7.47 1.68 4.65
CA ALA A 170 -8.33 2.60 5.38
C ALA A 170 -8.04 4.04 4.98
N LEU A 171 -9.08 4.83 4.79
CA LEU A 171 -8.97 6.28 4.82
C LEU A 171 -9.00 6.73 6.27
N ILE A 172 -7.97 7.45 6.71
CA ILE A 172 -7.85 7.92 8.08
C ILE A 172 -7.82 9.45 8.14
N TRP A 173 -8.24 10.00 9.29
CA TRP A 173 -8.13 11.42 9.62
C TRP A 173 -8.01 11.60 11.13
N LYS A 174 -7.36 12.69 11.54
CA LYS A 174 -7.14 12.99 12.96
C LYS A 174 -8.45 13.28 13.67
N ARG A 175 -8.67 12.70 14.87
CA ARG A 175 -9.88 12.91 15.67
C ARG A 175 -10.01 14.34 16.19
N THR A 176 -8.89 14.96 16.50
CA THR A 176 -8.82 16.26 17.18
C THR A 176 -8.70 17.46 16.25
N VAL A 177 -8.51 17.24 14.95
CA VAL A 177 -8.42 18.31 13.97
C VAL A 177 -9.81 18.67 13.47
N PHE A 178 -10.13 19.95 13.50
CA PHE A 178 -11.39 20.47 12.96
C PHE A 178 -11.38 20.35 11.42
N GLN A 179 -12.38 19.67 10.89
CA GLN A 179 -12.50 19.49 9.44
C GLN A 179 -13.20 20.65 8.78
N SER A 180 -12.78 21.01 7.58
CA SER A 180 -13.50 21.95 6.73
C SER A 180 -14.87 21.40 6.32
N LYS A 181 -15.80 22.28 5.94
CA LYS A 181 -17.10 21.86 5.43
C LYS A 181 -16.99 20.96 4.19
N ALA A 182 -16.02 21.22 3.34
CA ALA A 182 -15.74 20.39 2.16
C ALA A 182 -15.28 18.99 2.56
N ALA A 183 -14.41 18.88 3.57
CA ALA A 183 -13.96 17.59 4.12
C ALA A 183 -15.10 16.78 4.75
N GLU A 184 -15.99 17.43 5.50
CA GLU A 184 -17.18 16.76 6.07
C GLU A 184 -18.09 16.18 4.98
N VAL A 185 -18.39 16.97 3.93
CA VAL A 185 -19.23 16.52 2.82
C VAL A 185 -18.55 15.40 2.05
N PHE A 186 -17.23 15.48 1.83
CA PHE A 186 -16.46 14.40 1.22
C PHE A 186 -16.60 13.09 2.00
N LEU A 187 -16.46 13.13 3.33
CA LEU A 187 -16.63 11.93 4.17
C LEU A 187 -18.04 11.34 4.10
N GLN A 188 -19.08 12.19 4.02
CA GLN A 188 -20.45 11.73 3.89
C GLN A 188 -20.65 10.99 2.57
N GLU A 189 -20.17 11.56 1.46
CA GLU A 189 -20.23 10.93 0.13
C GLU A 189 -19.44 9.62 0.07
N LEU A 190 -18.25 9.59 0.68
CA LEU A 190 -17.42 8.39 0.72
C LEU A 190 -18.12 7.27 1.50
N LYS A 191 -18.68 7.55 2.67
CA LYS A 191 -19.44 6.57 3.47
C LYS A 191 -20.60 5.94 2.70
N GLN A 192 -21.31 6.73 1.91
CA GLN A 192 -22.41 6.21 1.08
C GLN A 192 -21.94 5.29 -0.04
N SER A 193 -20.71 5.48 -0.52
CA SER A 193 -20.15 4.67 -1.61
C SER A 193 -19.41 3.41 -1.13
N THR A 194 -19.15 3.29 0.17
CA THR A 194 -18.45 2.15 0.78
C THR A 194 -19.39 1.23 1.58
N THR A 195 -20.67 1.57 1.68
CA THR A 195 -21.75 0.75 2.27
C THR A 195 -22.45 -0.06 1.21
#